data_9a6f31b67f9ab3e56835b2869473e9a0
#
_entry.id   9a6f31b67f9ab3e56835b2869473e9a0
#
_cell.length_a   1.000
_cell.length_b   1.000
_cell.length_c   1.000
_cell.angle_alpha   90.00
_cell.angle_beta   90.00
_cell.angle_gamma   90.00
#
_symmetry.space_group_name_H-M   'P 1'
#
loop_
_entity.id
_entity.type
_entity.pdbx_description
1 polymer ?
#
loop_
_entity_poly.entity_id
_entity_poly.type
_entity_poly.pdbx_seq_one_letter_code
_entity_poly.pdbx_strand_id
1 'polypeptide(L)'
;EDSAMTSSFDAAKEIAAFRSNAALLTAGHAYDPADEHDACGVGFVAAIDGNPRREVVLAGVQALQAIWHRGAVDADGKTGDGAGIHLQIPQDFFREHVERTGHAVAENAYMAVGMVFLPRTDLMAQERCRTIVEQEILNYGFTIYGWRQVPVDISVIGEKANITRPEIEQ
;
A
#
# COMPACT_ATOMS: atom_id res chain seq x y z
N GLU A 1 29.64 -15.74 25.98
CA GLU A 1 28.57 -15.09 26.82
C GLU A 1 27.83 -14.13 25.93
N ASP A 2 26.86 -14.67 25.20
CA ASP A 2 25.92 -13.90 24.38
C ASP A 2 24.82 -13.35 25.29
N SER A 3 24.94 -12.07 25.61
CA SER A 3 23.87 -11.30 26.25
C SER A 3 22.84 -10.92 25.18
N ALA A 4 21.84 -11.77 25.00
CA ALA A 4 20.64 -11.41 24.25
C ALA A 4 19.93 -10.26 24.97
N MET A 5 20.04 -9.06 24.46
CA MET A 5 19.23 -7.92 24.88
C MET A 5 17.77 -8.20 24.51
N THR A 6 17.03 -8.82 25.39
CA THR A 6 15.57 -8.81 25.33
C THR A 6 15.11 -7.40 25.68
N SER A 7 14.82 -6.59 24.66
CA SER A 7 14.13 -5.33 24.88
C SER A 7 12.78 -5.64 25.49
N SER A 8 12.57 -5.28 26.74
CA SER A 8 11.27 -5.43 27.38
C SER A 8 10.25 -4.58 26.64
N PHE A 9 9.19 -5.19 26.14
CA PHE A 9 8.08 -4.48 25.52
C PHE A 9 7.45 -3.52 26.54
N ASP A 10 7.49 -2.22 26.26
CA ASP A 10 6.87 -1.18 27.07
C ASP A 10 5.57 -0.70 26.40
N ALA A 11 4.47 -1.27 26.83
CA ALA A 11 3.15 -0.95 26.30
C ALA A 11 2.78 0.54 26.45
N ALA A 12 3.21 1.20 27.50
CA ALA A 12 2.92 2.63 27.71
C ALA A 12 3.64 3.50 26.67
N LYS A 13 4.88 3.16 26.37
CA LYS A 13 5.68 3.84 25.34
C LYS A 13 5.08 3.64 23.95
N GLU A 14 4.66 2.42 23.64
CA GLU A 14 4.02 2.11 22.34
C GLU A 14 2.67 2.83 22.17
N ILE A 15 1.85 2.86 23.21
CA ILE A 15 0.58 3.61 23.21
C ILE A 15 0.83 5.11 23.04
N ALA A 16 1.84 5.67 23.70
CA ALA A 16 2.19 7.07 23.56
C ALA A 16 2.68 7.40 22.14
N ALA A 17 3.51 6.53 21.55
CA ALA A 17 3.98 6.67 20.17
C ALA A 17 2.80 6.57 19.17
N PHE A 18 1.89 5.62 19.35
CA PHE A 18 0.69 5.49 18.54
C PHE A 18 -0.17 6.76 18.58
N ARG A 19 -0.44 7.29 19.79
CA ARG A 19 -1.22 8.52 19.96
C ARG A 19 -0.55 9.73 19.33
N SER A 20 0.76 9.85 19.45
CA SER A 20 1.52 10.93 18.82
C SER A 20 1.46 10.85 17.31
N ASN A 21 1.62 9.67 16.73
CA ASN A 21 1.51 9.46 15.29
C ASN A 21 0.08 9.71 14.77
N ALA A 22 -0.93 9.27 15.50
CA ALA A 22 -2.32 9.54 15.16
C ALA A 22 -2.62 11.05 15.16
N ALA A 23 -2.08 11.79 16.14
CA ALA A 23 -2.22 13.25 16.20
C ALA A 23 -1.53 13.95 15.02
N LEU A 24 -0.36 13.46 14.59
CA LEU A 24 0.34 13.98 13.40
C LEU A 24 -0.45 13.72 12.12
N LEU A 25 -1.03 12.55 11.96
CA LEU A 25 -1.88 12.20 10.80
C LEU A 25 -3.16 13.03 10.76
N THR A 26 -3.70 13.41 11.92
CA THR A 26 -4.91 14.25 12.04
C THR A 26 -4.62 15.75 11.84
N ALA A 27 -3.44 16.21 12.22
CA ALA A 27 -3.11 17.64 12.32
C ALA A 27 -3.00 18.37 10.97
N GLY A 28 -3.05 17.69 9.85
CA GLY A 28 -2.89 18.36 8.57
C GLY A 28 -3.56 17.71 7.37
N HIS A 29 -4.35 16.65 7.52
CA HIS A 29 -4.67 15.84 6.35
C HIS A 29 -5.90 14.98 6.43
N ALA A 30 -6.13 14.24 5.40
CA ALA A 30 -7.22 13.41 4.98
C ALA A 30 -7.82 12.41 5.99
N TYR A 31 -7.30 12.30 7.19
CA TYR A 31 -7.84 11.46 8.24
C TYR A 31 -8.40 12.32 9.38
N ASP A 32 -9.72 12.31 9.57
CA ASP A 32 -10.37 12.86 10.75
C ASP A 32 -10.97 11.71 11.56
N PRO A 33 -10.54 11.50 12.83
CA PRO A 33 -11.14 10.45 13.67
C PRO A 33 -12.59 10.72 14.05
N ALA A 34 -13.13 11.92 13.77
CA ALA A 34 -14.54 12.24 13.93
C ALA A 34 -15.39 11.82 12.72
N ASP A 35 -14.76 11.54 11.58
CA ASP A 35 -15.46 11.00 10.42
C ASP A 35 -15.95 9.58 10.72
N GLU A 36 -17.13 9.26 10.23
CA GLU A 36 -17.67 7.91 10.32
C GLU A 36 -16.91 6.98 9.40
N HIS A 37 -16.31 5.94 9.96
CA HIS A 37 -15.58 4.92 9.23
C HIS A 37 -16.36 3.63 9.19
N ASP A 38 -16.62 3.13 7.99
CA ASP A 38 -17.28 1.84 7.80
C ASP A 38 -16.43 0.68 8.32
N ALA A 39 -17.10 -0.34 8.82
CA ALA A 39 -16.44 -1.53 9.36
C ALA A 39 -15.87 -2.39 8.23
N CYS A 40 -14.56 -2.45 8.13
CA CYS A 40 -13.86 -3.33 7.21
C CYS A 40 -13.64 -4.73 7.81
N GLY A 41 -13.63 -5.75 6.94
CA GLY A 41 -13.09 -7.06 7.31
C GLY A 41 -11.57 -7.04 7.14
N VAL A 42 -10.84 -7.35 8.20
CA VAL A 42 -9.38 -7.43 8.18
C VAL A 42 -8.93 -8.83 8.53
N GLY A 43 -7.99 -9.37 7.78
CA GLY A 43 -7.36 -10.65 8.03
C GLY A 43 -5.84 -10.54 8.03
N PHE A 44 -5.18 -11.46 8.70
CA PHE A 44 -3.73 -11.53 8.79
C PHE A 44 -3.25 -12.96 8.58
N VAL A 45 -2.26 -13.13 7.71
CA VAL A 45 -1.60 -14.42 7.45
C VAL A 45 -0.09 -14.20 7.47
N ALA A 46 0.64 -15.00 8.26
CA ALA A 46 2.09 -14.92 8.33
C ALA A 46 2.73 -16.30 8.37
N ALA A 47 3.96 -16.40 7.84
CA ALA A 47 4.82 -17.53 8.06
C ALA A 47 5.48 -17.42 9.45
N ILE A 48 5.35 -18.45 10.28
CA ILE A 48 5.90 -18.46 11.65
C ILE A 48 7.43 -18.33 11.65
N ASP A 49 8.09 -18.88 10.63
CA ASP A 49 9.55 -18.84 10.47
C ASP A 49 10.05 -17.56 9.78
N GLY A 50 9.15 -16.62 9.47
CA GLY A 50 9.49 -15.32 8.85
C GLY A 50 9.96 -15.40 7.40
N ASN A 51 10.02 -16.59 6.79
CA ASN A 51 10.48 -16.72 5.42
C ASN A 51 9.40 -16.32 4.41
N PRO A 52 9.71 -15.46 3.42
CA PRO A 52 8.76 -15.07 2.39
C PRO A 52 8.40 -16.27 1.52
N ARG A 53 7.07 -16.49 1.34
CA ARG A 53 6.54 -17.62 0.58
C ARG A 53 5.32 -17.21 -0.23
N ARG A 54 5.23 -17.76 -1.43
CA ARG A 54 4.06 -17.56 -2.29
C ARG A 54 2.77 -18.09 -1.66
N GLU A 55 2.86 -19.17 -0.90
CA GLU A 55 1.71 -19.79 -0.23
C GLU A 55 1.05 -18.84 0.78
N VAL A 56 1.82 -18.02 1.47
CA VAL A 56 1.29 -17.00 2.40
C VAL A 56 0.47 -15.96 1.64
N VAL A 57 0.95 -15.51 0.48
CA VAL A 57 0.21 -14.57 -0.37
C VAL A 57 -1.08 -15.20 -0.89
N LEU A 58 -1.02 -16.46 -1.35
CA LEU A 58 -2.21 -17.19 -1.81
C LEU A 58 -3.24 -17.38 -0.70
N ALA A 59 -2.79 -17.70 0.53
CA ALA A 59 -3.67 -17.80 1.68
C ALA A 59 -4.33 -16.45 2.01
N GLY A 60 -3.61 -15.33 1.87
CA GLY A 60 -4.16 -13.97 2.00
C GLY A 60 -5.25 -13.70 0.96
N VAL A 61 -5.02 -14.06 -0.30
CA VAL A 61 -6.02 -13.93 -1.37
C VAL A 61 -7.25 -14.82 -1.10
N GLN A 62 -7.05 -16.05 -0.64
CA GLN A 62 -8.15 -16.95 -0.26
C GLN A 62 -8.96 -16.39 0.92
N ALA A 63 -8.30 -15.77 1.89
CA ALA A 63 -8.97 -15.12 3.01
C ALA A 63 -9.85 -13.95 2.53
N LEU A 64 -9.38 -13.12 1.60
CA LEU A 64 -10.20 -12.08 0.98
C LEU A 64 -11.42 -12.67 0.26
N GLN A 65 -11.24 -13.75 -0.48
CA GLN A 65 -12.34 -14.44 -1.15
C GLN A 65 -13.36 -15.03 -0.17
N ALA A 66 -12.90 -15.55 0.97
CA ALA A 66 -13.77 -16.14 1.97
C ALA A 66 -14.71 -15.14 2.67
N ILE A 67 -14.32 -13.85 2.71
CA ILE A 67 -15.10 -12.80 3.34
C ILE A 67 -15.88 -11.93 2.36
N TRP A 68 -15.97 -12.29 1.10
CA TRP A 68 -16.66 -11.52 0.06
C TRP A 68 -18.13 -11.18 0.42
N HIS A 69 -18.80 -12.06 1.17
CA HIS A 69 -20.18 -11.88 1.64
C HIS A 69 -20.38 -10.73 2.63
N ARG A 70 -19.30 -10.14 3.12
CA ARG A 70 -19.33 -8.97 4.00
C ARG A 70 -19.22 -7.65 3.25
N GLY A 71 -18.91 -7.70 1.96
CA GLY A 71 -18.89 -6.53 1.09
C GLY A 71 -20.28 -6.23 0.52
N ALA A 72 -20.59 -4.95 0.34
CA ALA A 72 -21.75 -4.54 -0.40
C ALA A 72 -21.50 -4.69 -1.90
N VAL A 73 -22.54 -5.02 -2.67
CA VAL A 73 -22.50 -5.09 -4.12
C VAL A 73 -23.59 -4.16 -4.66
N ASP A 74 -23.23 -3.29 -5.59
CA ASP A 74 -24.13 -2.34 -6.21
C ASP A 74 -25.10 -3.04 -7.18
N ALA A 75 -26.07 -2.28 -7.67
CA ALA A 75 -27.12 -2.76 -8.58
C ALA A 75 -26.59 -3.34 -9.91
N ASP A 76 -25.36 -3.01 -10.30
CA ASP A 76 -24.72 -3.61 -11.50
C ASP A 76 -24.20 -5.04 -11.25
N GLY A 77 -24.31 -5.54 -10.03
CA GLY A 77 -23.90 -6.88 -9.62
C GLY A 77 -22.37 -7.11 -9.60
N LYS A 78 -21.57 -6.07 -9.79
CA LYS A 78 -20.10 -6.13 -9.88
C LYS A 78 -19.39 -5.08 -9.06
N THR A 79 -19.88 -3.84 -9.08
CA THR A 79 -19.30 -2.76 -8.29
C THR A 79 -19.56 -3.05 -6.82
N GLY A 80 -18.54 -3.01 -6.01
CA GLY A 80 -18.63 -3.26 -4.57
C GLY A 80 -17.66 -2.42 -3.79
N ASP A 81 -17.63 -2.67 -2.49
CA ASP A 81 -16.61 -2.10 -1.61
C ASP A 81 -15.23 -2.60 -2.06
N GLY A 82 -14.23 -1.80 -1.93
CA GLY A 82 -12.88 -2.17 -2.31
C GLY A 82 -12.35 -3.36 -1.51
N ALA A 83 -11.41 -4.08 -2.07
CA ALA A 83 -10.63 -5.10 -1.38
C ALA A 83 -9.15 -4.91 -1.70
N GLY A 84 -8.28 -5.22 -0.76
CA GLY A 84 -6.85 -5.07 -0.96
C GLY A 84 -6.06 -6.10 -0.17
N ILE A 85 -4.84 -6.32 -0.60
CA ILE A 85 -3.86 -7.10 0.12
C ILE A 85 -2.61 -6.26 0.35
N HIS A 86 -2.15 -6.24 1.59
CA HIS A 86 -0.89 -5.63 1.97
C HIS A 86 0.13 -6.73 2.24
N LEU A 87 1.26 -6.68 1.58
CA LEU A 87 2.28 -7.72 1.68
C LEU A 87 3.69 -7.11 1.78
N GLN A 88 4.62 -7.93 2.23
CA GLN A 88 6.02 -7.55 2.24
C GLN A 88 6.48 -7.24 0.82
N ILE A 89 7.19 -6.12 0.66
CA ILE A 89 7.71 -5.68 -0.64
C ILE A 89 8.69 -6.71 -1.19
N PRO A 90 8.42 -7.31 -2.37
CA PRO A 90 9.33 -8.25 -3.00
C PRO A 90 10.52 -7.49 -3.59
N GLN A 91 11.59 -7.35 -2.81
CA GLN A 91 12.75 -6.52 -3.13
C GLN A 91 13.40 -6.89 -4.45
N ASP A 92 13.57 -8.19 -4.73
CA ASP A 92 14.20 -8.67 -5.96
C ASP A 92 13.41 -8.30 -7.21
N PHE A 93 12.08 -8.41 -7.13
CA PHE A 93 11.19 -8.03 -8.24
C PHE A 93 11.34 -6.54 -8.58
N PHE A 94 11.34 -5.66 -7.59
CA PHE A 94 11.45 -4.22 -7.84
C PHE A 94 12.88 -3.84 -8.24
N ARG A 95 13.90 -4.47 -7.68
CA ARG A 95 15.29 -4.29 -8.09
C ARG A 95 15.47 -4.58 -9.56
N GLU A 96 14.99 -5.72 -10.04
CA GLU A 96 15.05 -6.10 -11.45
C GLU A 96 14.35 -5.06 -12.36
N HIS A 97 13.20 -4.55 -11.93
CA HIS A 97 12.47 -3.52 -12.67
C HIS A 97 13.24 -2.20 -12.76
N VAL A 98 13.82 -1.75 -11.66
CA VAL A 98 14.65 -0.54 -11.60
C VAL A 98 15.90 -0.67 -12.48
N GLU A 99 16.58 -1.81 -12.41
CA GLU A 99 17.79 -2.08 -13.22
C GLU A 99 17.48 -2.09 -14.72
N ARG A 100 16.33 -2.59 -15.13
CA ARG A 100 15.86 -2.54 -16.54
C ARG A 100 15.68 -1.12 -17.05
N THR A 101 15.46 -0.14 -16.18
CA THR A 101 15.39 1.28 -16.57
C THR A 101 16.76 1.98 -16.59
N GLY A 102 17.85 1.24 -16.35
CA GLY A 102 19.20 1.75 -16.37
C GLY A 102 19.69 2.34 -15.05
N HIS A 103 18.93 2.20 -13.98
CA HIS A 103 19.34 2.62 -12.65
C HIS A 103 20.05 1.46 -11.92
N ALA A 104 21.09 1.79 -11.17
CA ALA A 104 21.75 0.83 -10.28
C ALA A 104 21.19 0.98 -8.86
N VAL A 105 20.75 -0.12 -8.27
CA VAL A 105 20.31 -0.17 -6.87
C VAL A 105 21.47 -0.76 -6.04
N ALA A 106 21.88 -0.06 -4.99
CA ALA A 106 22.93 -0.57 -4.10
C ALA A 106 22.49 -1.93 -3.50
N GLU A 107 23.44 -2.86 -3.39
CA GLU A 107 23.19 -4.25 -3.03
C GLU A 107 22.44 -4.39 -1.69
N ASN A 108 22.71 -3.49 -0.74
CA ASN A 108 22.10 -3.47 0.59
C ASN A 108 21.00 -2.40 0.74
N ALA A 109 20.60 -1.73 -0.35
CA ALA A 109 19.52 -0.75 -0.28
C ALA A 109 18.17 -1.44 -0.17
N TYR A 110 17.39 -1.04 0.82
CA TYR A 110 16.00 -1.45 0.96
C TYR A 110 15.11 -0.46 0.22
N MET A 111 14.33 -0.97 -0.73
CA MET A 111 13.41 -0.14 -1.50
C MET A 111 12.03 -0.06 -0.83
N ALA A 112 11.50 1.14 -0.77
CA ALA A 112 10.10 1.38 -0.49
C ALA A 112 9.31 1.48 -1.79
N VAL A 113 8.03 1.11 -1.74
CA VAL A 113 7.12 1.17 -2.88
C VAL A 113 5.84 1.86 -2.44
N GLY A 114 5.48 2.92 -3.13
CA GLY A 114 4.21 3.62 -2.95
C GLY A 114 3.22 3.27 -4.06
N MET A 115 1.93 3.20 -3.71
CA MET A 115 0.83 3.10 -4.67
C MET A 115 0.19 4.47 -4.77
N VAL A 116 0.16 5.04 -5.97
CA VAL A 116 -0.39 6.38 -6.22
C VAL A 116 -1.57 6.28 -7.17
N PHE A 117 -2.68 6.86 -6.75
CA PHE A 117 -3.92 6.91 -7.51
C PHE A 117 -4.07 8.30 -8.14
N LEU A 118 -4.02 8.35 -9.45
CA LEU A 118 -3.96 9.58 -10.23
C LEU A 118 -5.26 9.84 -11.00
N PRO A 119 -5.59 11.09 -11.34
CA PRO A 119 -6.67 11.40 -12.26
C PRO A 119 -6.49 10.69 -13.60
N ARG A 120 -7.48 9.91 -14.05
CA ARG A 120 -7.32 9.07 -15.25
C ARG A 120 -7.16 9.85 -16.55
N THR A 121 -7.86 10.97 -16.71
CA THR A 121 -7.99 11.69 -17.98
C THR A 121 -7.28 13.03 -18.02
N ASP A 122 -6.81 13.52 -16.90
CA ASP A 122 -6.12 14.81 -16.79
C ASP A 122 -4.60 14.59 -16.66
N LEU A 123 -3.91 14.57 -17.81
CA LEU A 123 -2.46 14.36 -17.86
C LEU A 123 -1.69 15.46 -17.13
N MET A 124 -2.18 16.70 -17.17
CA MET A 124 -1.52 17.82 -16.48
C MET A 124 -1.63 17.68 -14.96
N ALA A 125 -2.77 17.22 -14.48
CA ALA A 125 -2.95 16.90 -13.06
C ALA A 125 -2.10 15.69 -12.65
N GLN A 126 -1.97 14.66 -13.48
CA GLN A 126 -1.06 13.53 -13.21
C GLN A 126 0.38 14.00 -13.02
N GLU A 127 0.92 14.80 -13.96
CA GLU A 127 2.27 15.32 -13.87
C GLU A 127 2.47 16.18 -12.61
N ARG A 128 1.50 17.02 -12.29
CA ARG A 128 1.54 17.82 -11.06
C ARG A 128 1.59 16.92 -9.80
N CYS A 129 0.78 15.89 -9.77
CA CYS A 129 0.79 14.93 -8.65
C CYS A 129 2.13 14.22 -8.51
N ARG A 130 2.71 13.74 -9.63
CA ARG A 130 4.04 13.12 -9.61
C ARG A 130 5.10 14.10 -9.11
N THR A 131 5.11 15.32 -9.62
CA THR A 131 6.04 16.36 -9.19
C THR A 131 5.96 16.61 -7.69
N ILE A 132 4.76 16.69 -7.12
CA ILE A 132 4.57 16.90 -5.68
C ILE A 132 5.14 15.72 -4.89
N VAL A 133 4.80 14.49 -5.28
CA VAL A 133 5.30 13.28 -4.61
C VAL A 133 6.81 13.20 -4.68
N GLU A 134 7.39 13.45 -5.86
CA GLU A 134 8.85 13.46 -6.05
C GLU A 134 9.55 14.50 -5.20
N GLN A 135 9.03 15.71 -5.17
CA GLN A 135 9.60 16.79 -4.36
C GLN A 135 9.60 16.44 -2.87
N GLU A 136 8.49 15.89 -2.37
CA GLU A 136 8.40 15.50 -0.97
C GLU A 136 9.38 14.37 -0.62
N ILE A 137 9.47 13.34 -1.46
CA ILE A 137 10.42 12.23 -1.25
C ILE A 137 11.87 12.73 -1.25
N LEU A 138 12.22 13.60 -2.21
CA LEU A 138 13.56 14.17 -2.30
C LEU A 138 13.88 15.11 -1.14
N ASN A 139 12.90 15.88 -0.64
CA ASN A 139 13.06 16.74 0.53
C ASN A 139 13.43 15.96 1.79
N TYR A 140 12.99 14.71 1.90
CA TYR A 140 13.38 13.80 2.98
C TYR A 140 14.68 13.04 2.72
N GLY A 141 15.39 13.35 1.64
CA GLY A 141 16.70 12.77 1.32
C GLY A 141 16.65 11.34 0.76
N PHE A 142 15.49 10.89 0.30
CA PHE A 142 15.36 9.59 -0.37
C PHE A 142 15.69 9.70 -1.87
N THR A 143 16.09 8.58 -2.45
CA THR A 143 16.30 8.45 -3.89
C THR A 143 15.05 7.90 -4.55
N ILE A 144 14.62 8.52 -5.65
CA ILE A 144 13.51 8.02 -6.47
C ILE A 144 14.10 7.25 -7.64
N TYR A 145 13.60 6.04 -7.86
CA TYR A 145 14.00 5.20 -8.99
C TYR A 145 13.06 5.34 -10.20
N GLY A 146 11.94 5.98 -10.02
CA GLY A 146 10.99 6.28 -11.10
C GLY A 146 9.58 5.78 -10.82
N TRP A 147 8.80 5.76 -11.86
CA TRP A 147 7.38 5.40 -11.86
C TRP A 147 7.14 4.18 -12.73
N ARG A 148 6.21 3.36 -12.32
CA ARG A 148 5.77 2.18 -13.04
C ARG A 148 4.25 2.15 -13.07
N GLN A 149 3.67 2.01 -14.26
CA GLN A 149 2.25 1.78 -14.37
C GLN A 149 1.87 0.40 -13.82
N VAL A 150 0.84 0.36 -13.00
CA VAL A 150 0.33 -0.88 -12.42
C VAL A 150 -0.58 -1.58 -13.45
N PRO A 151 -0.34 -2.86 -13.78
CA PRO A 151 -1.25 -3.61 -14.63
C PRO A 151 -2.64 -3.74 -13.99
N VAL A 152 -3.68 -3.33 -14.71
CA VAL A 152 -5.07 -3.38 -14.25
C VAL A 152 -5.92 -4.15 -15.24
N ASP A 153 -6.68 -5.12 -14.76
CA ASP A 153 -7.69 -5.81 -15.57
C ASP A 153 -9.06 -5.14 -15.36
N ILE A 154 -9.44 -4.32 -16.32
CA ILE A 154 -10.71 -3.59 -16.29
C ILE A 154 -11.93 -4.44 -16.67
N SER A 155 -11.74 -5.64 -17.18
CA SER A 155 -12.84 -6.50 -17.63
C SER A 155 -13.68 -7.06 -16.48
N VAL A 156 -13.10 -7.10 -15.27
CA VAL A 156 -13.73 -7.70 -14.09
C VAL A 156 -14.44 -6.69 -13.19
N ILE A 157 -14.20 -5.38 -13.36
CA ILE A 157 -14.83 -4.35 -12.54
C ILE A 157 -16.22 -3.98 -13.05
N GLY A 158 -17.07 -3.47 -12.15
CA GLY A 158 -18.39 -2.95 -12.49
C GLY A 158 -18.34 -1.63 -13.26
N GLU A 159 -19.44 -1.32 -13.94
CA GLU A 159 -19.54 -0.11 -14.75
C GLU A 159 -19.37 1.16 -13.93
N LYS A 160 -20.00 1.22 -12.76
CA LYS A 160 -19.89 2.37 -11.84
C LYS A 160 -18.45 2.57 -11.35
N ALA A 161 -17.78 1.50 -10.93
CA ALA A 161 -16.39 1.55 -10.54
C ALA A 161 -15.46 2.00 -11.68
N ASN A 162 -15.77 1.59 -12.91
CA ASN A 162 -14.99 1.98 -14.08
C ASN A 162 -15.10 3.49 -14.42
N ILE A 163 -16.23 4.11 -14.10
CA ILE A 163 -16.42 5.56 -14.32
C ILE A 163 -15.42 6.37 -13.45
N THR A 164 -15.26 5.97 -12.20
CA THR A 164 -14.42 6.68 -11.21
C THR A 164 -13.02 6.08 -11.05
N ARG A 165 -12.69 5.06 -11.84
CA ARG A 165 -11.41 4.38 -11.78
C ARG A 165 -10.24 5.36 -11.97
N PRO A 166 -9.26 5.38 -11.07
CA PRO A 166 -8.04 6.17 -11.23
C PRO A 166 -7.06 5.52 -12.21
N GLU A 167 -6.05 6.25 -12.61
CA GLU A 167 -4.80 5.70 -13.08
C GLU A 167 -3.96 5.28 -11.87
N ILE A 168 -3.31 4.13 -11.91
CA ILE A 168 -2.58 3.58 -10.77
C ILE A 168 -1.11 3.41 -11.15
N GLU A 169 -0.25 4.07 -10.38
CA GLU A 169 1.19 3.98 -10.54
C GLU A 169 1.89 3.59 -9.24
N GLN A 170 3.07 3.02 -9.42
CA GLN A 170 3.97 2.65 -8.32
C GLN A 170 5.27 3.42 -8.44
#